data_176ffa7b2f868e2a00b8c752dd751f3a
#
_entry.id   176ffa7b2f868e2a00b8c752dd751f3a
#
_cell.length_a   1.000
_cell.length_b   1.000
_cell.length_c   1.000
_cell.angle_alpha   90.00
_cell.angle_beta   90.00
_cell.angle_gamma   90.00
#
_symmetry.space_group_name_H-M   'P 1'
#
loop_
_entity.id
_entity.type
_entity.pdbx_description
1 polymer ?
#
loop_
_entity_poly.entity_id
_entity_poly.type
_entity_poly.pdbx_seq_one_letter_code
_entity_poly.pdbx_strand_id
1 'polypeptide(L)'
;DFVSALDGFLDTENFSASVNEKYNVLTLSWLYEGIYKLYCSVNWETNEIYVNDLTFFYNTVPYGETNYAYALQTTDYYSSGGSSVTFHLQNYGFDILYYYGKCLIPFCVLNTLFCSYNMYNVYFNGDAFYGIYFLPSDLDSETYTAIKTSSLNGTDCPSDVRTAAVNHLCFAMDHFYGLKEYKNISSFRAQLSADVLADLMSVDPDD
;
A
#
# COMPACT_ATOMS: atom_id res chain seq x y z
N ASP A 1 -5.96 7.93 11.41
CA ASP A 1 -6.43 8.74 10.26
C ASP A 1 -6.62 7.88 8.99
N PHE A 2 -5.57 7.26 8.39
CA PHE A 2 -5.73 6.43 7.18
C PHE A 2 -6.63 5.21 7.44
N VAL A 3 -6.32 4.41 8.45
CA VAL A 3 -7.12 3.23 8.83
C VAL A 3 -8.55 3.62 9.18
N SER A 4 -8.74 4.73 9.92
CA SER A 4 -10.08 5.22 10.26
C SER A 4 -10.87 5.70 9.04
N ALA A 5 -10.19 6.18 7.99
CA ALA A 5 -10.84 6.56 6.73
C ALA A 5 -11.28 5.35 5.90
N LEU A 6 -10.76 4.16 6.21
CA LEU A 6 -11.13 2.89 5.59
C LEU A 6 -12.16 2.11 6.43
N ASP A 7 -12.80 2.76 7.40
CA ASP A 7 -13.90 2.14 8.17
C ASP A 7 -15.02 1.68 7.22
N GLY A 8 -15.53 0.46 7.46
CA GLY A 8 -16.45 -0.19 6.53
C GLY A 8 -15.76 -1.00 5.41
N PHE A 9 -14.49 -0.76 5.13
CA PHE A 9 -13.65 -1.64 4.33
C PHE A 9 -12.73 -2.49 5.22
N LEU A 10 -12.00 -1.86 6.14
CA LEU A 10 -11.28 -2.56 7.19
C LEU A 10 -12.18 -2.80 8.39
N ASP A 11 -12.04 -3.95 9.03
CA ASP A 11 -12.67 -4.21 10.33
C ASP A 11 -11.94 -3.41 11.41
N THR A 12 -12.51 -2.27 11.80
CA THR A 12 -11.91 -1.37 12.80
C THR A 12 -12.36 -1.67 14.22
N GLU A 13 -13.30 -2.60 14.43
CA GLU A 13 -13.90 -2.86 15.75
C GLU A 13 -12.88 -3.31 16.80
N ASN A 14 -11.93 -4.17 16.39
CA ASN A 14 -10.89 -4.71 17.26
C ASN A 14 -9.50 -4.10 17.00
N PHE A 15 -9.48 -2.95 16.38
CA PHE A 15 -8.25 -2.24 16.06
C PHE A 15 -7.81 -1.33 17.20
N SER A 16 -6.51 -1.31 17.44
CA SER A 16 -5.90 -0.36 18.36
C SER A 16 -4.58 0.21 17.81
N ALA A 17 -4.29 1.44 18.23
CA ALA A 17 -3.06 2.13 17.87
C ALA A 17 -2.40 2.68 19.14
N SER A 18 -1.09 2.55 19.25
CA SER A 18 -0.29 3.11 20.33
C SER A 18 1.04 3.67 19.82
N VAL A 19 1.44 4.79 20.36
CA VAL A 19 2.71 5.46 20.04
C VAL A 19 3.66 5.35 21.22
N ASN A 20 4.91 4.96 20.95
CA ASN A 20 5.98 4.96 21.92
C ASN A 20 7.12 5.86 21.40
N GLU A 21 7.12 7.11 21.78
CA GLU A 21 8.09 8.10 21.34
C GLU A 21 9.52 7.78 21.80
N LYS A 22 9.67 7.09 22.92
CA LYS A 22 10.99 6.69 23.42
C LYS A 22 11.72 5.72 22.49
N TYR A 23 10.98 4.90 21.80
CA TYR A 23 11.51 3.90 20.87
C TYR A 23 11.21 4.22 19.40
N ASN A 24 10.63 5.39 19.14
CA ASN A 24 10.28 5.86 17.80
C ASN A 24 9.34 4.91 17.03
N VAL A 25 8.35 4.34 17.74
CA VAL A 25 7.48 3.30 17.19
C VAL A 25 6.01 3.65 17.36
N LEU A 26 5.25 3.56 16.26
CA LEU A 26 3.81 3.41 16.23
C LEU A 26 3.48 1.92 16.12
N THR A 27 2.68 1.39 17.02
CA THR A 27 2.16 0.02 16.93
C THR A 27 0.66 0.06 16.63
N LEU A 28 0.28 -0.62 15.54
CA LEU A 28 -1.10 -0.90 15.18
C LEU A 28 -1.38 -2.36 15.48
N SER A 29 -2.55 -2.71 16.01
CA SER A 29 -2.87 -4.11 16.29
C SER A 29 -4.35 -4.43 16.12
N TRP A 30 -4.60 -5.67 15.68
CA TRP A 30 -5.90 -6.29 15.57
C TRP A 30 -5.98 -7.46 16.56
N LEU A 31 -7.13 -7.65 17.18
CA LEU A 31 -7.43 -8.87 17.91
C LEU A 31 -8.28 -9.79 17.01
N TYR A 32 -7.59 -10.59 16.18
CA TYR A 32 -8.23 -11.49 15.24
C TYR A 32 -8.94 -12.64 15.97
N GLU A 33 -10.22 -12.84 15.67
CA GLU A 33 -11.08 -13.86 16.30
C GLU A 33 -11.09 -13.82 17.84
N GLY A 34 -10.72 -12.68 18.45
CA GLY A 34 -10.63 -12.54 19.90
C GLY A 34 -9.48 -13.32 20.56
N ILE A 35 -8.62 -13.96 19.78
CA ILE A 35 -7.56 -14.88 20.26
C ILE A 35 -6.18 -14.45 19.81
N TYR A 36 -6.02 -14.14 18.53
CA TYR A 36 -4.71 -13.86 17.93
C TYR A 36 -4.46 -12.36 17.82
N LYS A 37 -3.37 -11.90 18.41
CA LYS A 37 -2.94 -10.53 18.25
C LYS A 37 -2.05 -10.40 17.02
N LEU A 38 -2.60 -9.82 15.97
CA LEU A 38 -1.85 -9.37 14.80
C LEU A 38 -1.37 -7.94 15.05
N TYR A 39 -0.14 -7.63 14.70
CA TYR A 39 0.38 -6.27 14.88
C TYR A 39 1.37 -5.85 13.79
N CYS A 40 1.37 -4.56 13.55
CA CYS A 40 2.27 -3.84 12.67
C CYS A 40 2.99 -2.77 13.48
N SER A 41 4.30 -2.76 13.44
CA SER A 41 5.14 -1.75 14.09
C SER A 41 5.79 -0.88 13.01
N VAL A 42 5.60 0.42 13.13
CA VAL A 42 6.16 1.43 12.23
C VAL A 42 7.21 2.21 12.99
N ASN A 43 8.46 2.08 12.61
CA ASN A 43 9.59 2.79 13.21
C ASN A 43 10.01 3.94 12.27
N TRP A 44 9.87 5.18 12.76
CA TRP A 44 10.17 6.37 11.97
C TRP A 44 11.64 6.80 12.02
N GLU A 45 12.46 6.21 12.89
CA GLU A 45 13.90 6.43 12.90
C GLU A 45 14.63 5.53 11.89
N THR A 46 14.19 4.27 11.79
CA THR A 46 14.79 3.28 10.87
C THR A 46 14.07 3.19 9.53
N ASN A 47 12.96 3.92 9.34
CA ASN A 47 12.12 3.83 8.15
C ASN A 47 11.63 2.40 7.84
N GLU A 48 11.19 1.69 8.89
CA GLU A 48 10.79 0.29 8.80
C GLU A 48 9.32 0.09 9.16
N ILE A 49 8.66 -0.78 8.42
CA ILE A 49 7.35 -1.34 8.78
C ILE A 49 7.53 -2.83 9.01
N TYR A 50 7.30 -3.28 10.24
CA TYR A 50 7.35 -4.68 10.60
C TYR A 50 5.94 -5.21 10.87
N VAL A 51 5.63 -6.40 10.38
CA VAL A 51 4.42 -7.13 10.75
C VAL A 51 4.79 -8.51 11.29
N ASN A 52 4.10 -8.93 12.33
CA ASN A 52 4.28 -10.26 12.87
C ASN A 52 3.65 -11.35 11.98
N ASP A 53 2.68 -10.97 11.16
CA ASP A 53 2.01 -11.81 10.19
C ASP A 53 1.40 -10.92 9.10
N LEU A 54 1.59 -11.26 7.82
CA LEU A 54 1.02 -10.52 6.70
C LEU A 54 -0.52 -10.48 6.71
N THR A 55 -1.16 -11.43 7.37
CA THR A 55 -2.61 -11.45 7.60
C THR A 55 -3.10 -10.17 8.30
N PHE A 56 -2.21 -9.43 8.98
CA PHE A 56 -2.52 -8.12 9.54
C PHE A 56 -3.17 -7.17 8.51
N PHE A 57 -2.70 -7.20 7.26
CA PHE A 57 -3.22 -6.32 6.21
C PHE A 57 -4.51 -6.83 5.54
N TYR A 58 -4.95 -8.03 5.88
CA TYR A 58 -6.11 -8.67 5.25
C TYR A 58 -7.37 -8.63 6.12
N ASN A 59 -7.32 -7.89 7.22
CA ASN A 59 -8.43 -7.79 8.15
C ASN A 59 -9.51 -6.84 7.62
N THR A 60 -10.19 -7.29 6.57
CA THR A 60 -11.26 -6.56 5.91
C THR A 60 -12.63 -7.05 6.36
N VAL A 61 -13.61 -6.15 6.31
CA VAL A 61 -15.01 -6.53 6.50
C VAL A 61 -15.40 -7.49 5.37
N PRO A 62 -16.00 -8.65 5.69
CA PRO A 62 -16.47 -9.57 4.66
C PRO A 62 -17.41 -8.86 3.71
N TYR A 63 -17.00 -8.70 2.46
CA TYR A 63 -17.84 -8.14 1.43
C TYR A 63 -18.79 -9.20 0.90
N GLY A 64 -20.07 -8.85 0.74
CA GLY A 64 -21.06 -9.76 0.21
C GLY A 64 -20.61 -10.32 -1.14
N GLU A 65 -20.90 -11.59 -1.33
CA GLU A 65 -20.52 -12.49 -2.40
C GLU A 65 -20.27 -11.86 -3.79
N THR A 66 -19.04 -11.45 -4.06
CA THR A 66 -18.56 -11.41 -5.42
C THR A 66 -17.69 -12.64 -5.64
N ASN A 67 -18.04 -13.48 -6.63
CA ASN A 67 -17.26 -14.68 -7.01
C ASN A 67 -15.78 -14.40 -7.22
N TYR A 68 -15.40 -13.16 -7.44
CA TYR A 68 -14.04 -12.73 -7.70
C TYR A 68 -13.22 -12.57 -6.43
N ALA A 69 -13.79 -11.95 -5.39
CA ALA A 69 -13.14 -11.85 -4.09
C ALA A 69 -12.98 -13.24 -3.45
N TYR A 70 -13.95 -14.12 -3.65
CA TYR A 70 -13.90 -15.50 -3.18
C TYR A 70 -12.80 -16.32 -3.87
N ALA A 71 -12.58 -16.14 -5.17
CA ALA A 71 -11.51 -16.83 -5.89
C ALA A 71 -10.10 -16.43 -5.42
N LEU A 72 -9.92 -15.21 -4.94
CA LEU A 72 -8.65 -14.73 -4.37
C LEU A 72 -8.43 -15.18 -2.93
N GLN A 73 -9.49 -15.38 -2.17
CA GLN A 73 -9.42 -15.89 -0.80
C GLN A 73 -9.05 -17.39 -0.74
N THR A 74 -9.22 -18.12 -1.84
CA THR A 74 -8.89 -19.55 -1.90
C THR A 74 -7.50 -19.87 -2.41
N THR A 75 -6.68 -18.88 -2.70
CA THR A 75 -5.28 -19.13 -3.00
C THR A 75 -4.51 -19.42 -1.71
N ASP A 76 -3.67 -20.46 -1.74
CA ASP A 76 -2.89 -21.02 -0.61
C ASP A 76 -1.94 -20.04 0.12
N TYR A 77 -2.13 -18.76 -0.02
CA TYR A 77 -1.37 -17.73 0.70
C TYR A 77 -1.48 -17.85 2.22
N TYR A 78 -2.55 -18.45 2.69
CA TYR A 78 -2.81 -18.62 4.11
C TYR A 78 -2.21 -19.90 4.71
N SER A 79 -1.71 -20.80 3.87
CA SER A 79 -1.13 -22.07 4.32
C SER A 79 0.28 -21.95 4.85
N SER A 80 0.97 -20.88 4.57
CA SER A 80 2.36 -20.66 5.02
C SER A 80 2.46 -20.00 6.40
N GLY A 81 1.47 -20.19 7.24
CA GLY A 81 1.42 -19.77 8.65
C GLY A 81 2.48 -18.78 9.11
N GLY A 82 2.10 -17.52 9.26
CA GLY A 82 2.74 -16.62 10.19
C GLY A 82 4.21 -16.27 9.94
N SER A 83 4.61 -15.94 8.72
CA SER A 83 5.94 -15.35 8.55
C SER A 83 5.89 -13.85 8.81
N SER A 84 6.67 -13.40 9.79
CA SER A 84 6.91 -11.98 9.99
C SER A 84 7.67 -11.38 8.80
N VAL A 85 7.32 -10.15 8.47
CA VAL A 85 7.98 -9.41 7.37
C VAL A 85 8.39 -8.03 7.86
N THR A 86 9.57 -7.58 7.43
CA THR A 86 10.03 -6.20 7.60
C THR A 86 10.16 -5.54 6.23
N PHE A 87 9.48 -4.43 6.05
CA PHE A 87 9.60 -3.57 4.89
C PHE A 87 10.57 -2.44 5.21
N HIS A 88 11.75 -2.46 4.60
CA HIS A 88 12.77 -1.43 4.75
C HIS A 88 12.54 -0.32 3.73
N LEU A 89 11.74 0.69 4.07
CA LEU A 89 11.31 1.72 3.13
C LEU A 89 12.46 2.59 2.62
N GLN A 90 13.52 2.75 3.41
CA GLN A 90 14.73 3.46 3.01
C GLN A 90 15.40 2.86 1.75
N ASN A 91 15.25 1.55 1.50
CA ASN A 91 15.79 0.90 0.31
C ASN A 91 15.12 1.40 -0.98
N TYR A 92 13.98 2.06 -0.86
CA TYR A 92 13.18 2.62 -1.94
C TYR A 92 13.14 4.16 -1.91
N GLY A 93 13.93 4.78 -1.02
CA GLY A 93 13.95 6.24 -0.88
C GLY A 93 12.66 6.81 -0.28
N PHE A 94 11.96 6.04 0.53
CA PHE A 94 10.79 6.47 1.28
C PHE A 94 11.15 6.74 2.74
N ASP A 95 10.68 7.87 3.26
CA ASP A 95 10.83 8.25 4.65
C ASP A 95 9.51 8.11 5.40
N ILE A 96 9.62 7.71 6.67
CA ILE A 96 8.53 7.76 7.64
C ILE A 96 8.83 8.93 8.56
N LEU A 97 7.88 9.86 8.69
CA LEU A 97 8.06 11.05 9.49
C LEU A 97 7.17 11.02 10.73
N TYR A 98 7.67 11.48 11.86
CA TYR A 98 6.86 11.75 13.04
C TYR A 98 6.71 13.25 13.21
N TYR A 99 5.49 13.75 13.13
CA TYR A 99 5.21 15.17 13.12
C TYR A 99 3.92 15.48 13.87
N TYR A 100 3.97 16.34 14.86
CA TYR A 100 2.83 16.74 15.69
C TYR A 100 2.00 15.55 16.24
N GLY A 101 2.69 14.53 16.78
CA GLY A 101 2.02 13.35 17.34
C GLY A 101 1.47 12.37 16.30
N LYS A 102 1.78 12.55 15.02
CA LYS A 102 1.31 11.72 13.91
C LYS A 102 2.49 11.08 13.19
N CYS A 103 2.33 9.81 12.87
CA CYS A 103 3.26 9.09 12.01
C CYS A 103 2.77 9.24 10.56
N LEU A 104 3.59 9.86 9.72
CA LEU A 104 3.32 10.09 8.31
C LEU A 104 4.07 9.05 7.49
N ILE A 105 3.33 8.27 6.73
CA ILE A 105 3.85 7.19 5.88
C ILE A 105 3.46 7.51 4.44
N PRO A 106 4.31 7.22 3.44
CA PRO A 106 3.96 7.44 2.05
C PRO A 106 2.64 6.78 1.69
N PHE A 107 1.73 7.56 1.11
CA PHE A 107 0.37 7.10 0.79
C PHE A 107 0.37 5.85 -0.10
N CYS A 108 1.23 5.79 -1.12
CA CYS A 108 1.33 4.65 -2.03
C CYS A 108 1.69 3.34 -1.30
N VAL A 109 2.54 3.42 -0.26
CA VAL A 109 2.89 2.25 0.57
C VAL A 109 1.68 1.80 1.38
N LEU A 110 0.97 2.72 2.04
CA LEU A 110 -0.24 2.39 2.80
C LEU A 110 -1.32 1.78 1.91
N ASN A 111 -1.56 2.37 0.73
CA ASN A 111 -2.53 1.85 -0.23
C ASN A 111 -2.18 0.43 -0.68
N THR A 112 -0.91 0.16 -0.97
CA THR A 112 -0.47 -1.19 -1.34
C THR A 112 -0.68 -2.18 -0.21
N LEU A 113 -0.25 -1.84 1.01
CA LEU A 113 -0.31 -2.76 2.13
C LEU A 113 -1.74 -3.06 2.59
N PHE A 114 -2.60 -2.04 2.70
CA PHE A 114 -3.94 -2.20 3.27
C PHE A 114 -5.05 -2.43 2.25
N CYS A 115 -4.86 -1.98 1.01
CA CYS A 115 -5.96 -1.92 0.04
C CYS A 115 -5.76 -2.82 -1.16
N SER A 116 -4.62 -2.75 -1.84
CA SER A 116 -4.43 -3.37 -3.17
C SER A 116 -4.60 -4.88 -3.16
N TYR A 117 -4.22 -5.54 -2.08
CA TYR A 117 -4.37 -6.99 -1.94
C TYR A 117 -5.84 -7.44 -1.95
N ASN A 118 -6.71 -6.60 -1.43
CA ASN A 118 -8.14 -6.89 -1.35
C ASN A 118 -8.92 -6.32 -2.55
N MET A 119 -8.25 -5.95 -3.62
CA MET A 119 -8.83 -5.34 -4.83
C MET A 119 -9.56 -4.02 -4.56
N TYR A 120 -9.32 -3.43 -3.42
CA TYR A 120 -9.74 -2.08 -3.11
C TYR A 120 -8.58 -1.15 -3.39
N ASN A 121 -8.83 -0.05 -4.06
CA ASN A 121 -7.82 0.94 -4.35
C ASN A 121 -8.29 2.31 -3.93
N VAL A 122 -7.39 3.06 -3.33
CA VAL A 122 -7.61 4.47 -3.06
C VAL A 122 -6.80 5.28 -4.07
N TYR A 123 -7.48 6.06 -4.88
CA TYR A 123 -6.90 6.97 -5.85
C TYR A 123 -6.84 8.37 -5.28
N PHE A 124 -5.72 9.03 -5.49
CA PHE A 124 -5.56 10.45 -5.20
C PHE A 124 -5.35 11.20 -6.50
N ASN A 125 -6.26 12.11 -6.84
CA ASN A 125 -6.18 12.87 -8.07
C ASN A 125 -5.54 14.26 -7.92
N GLY A 126 -4.98 14.57 -6.75
CA GLY A 126 -4.42 15.88 -6.42
C GLY A 126 -5.35 16.73 -5.55
N ASP A 127 -6.65 16.56 -5.67
CA ASP A 127 -7.67 17.34 -4.93
C ASP A 127 -8.39 16.47 -3.88
N ALA A 128 -8.66 15.20 -4.20
CA ALA A 128 -9.45 14.30 -3.34
C ALA A 128 -8.98 12.85 -3.43
N PHE A 129 -9.33 12.07 -2.40
CA PHE A 129 -9.15 10.62 -2.36
C PHE A 129 -10.45 9.91 -2.73
N TYR A 130 -10.34 8.90 -3.59
CA TYR A 130 -11.45 8.08 -4.07
C TYR A 130 -11.15 6.61 -3.76
N GLY A 131 -11.93 6.01 -2.88
CA GLY A 131 -11.85 4.57 -2.60
C GLY A 131 -12.79 3.80 -3.49
N ILE A 132 -12.30 2.81 -4.25
CA ILE A 132 -13.09 2.02 -5.17
C ILE A 132 -12.76 0.54 -5.10
N TYR A 133 -13.81 -0.30 -5.17
CA TYR A 133 -13.71 -1.77 -5.24
C TYR A 133 -13.55 -2.31 -6.65
N PHE A 134 -13.91 -1.51 -7.65
CA PHE A 134 -14.01 -1.96 -9.02
C PHE A 134 -12.85 -1.47 -9.87
N LEU A 135 -12.68 -2.06 -11.04
CA LEU A 135 -11.82 -1.47 -12.06
C LEU A 135 -12.40 -0.10 -12.46
N PRO A 136 -11.54 0.88 -12.77
CA PRO A 136 -12.01 2.20 -13.21
C PRO A 136 -12.99 2.14 -14.40
N SER A 137 -12.86 1.12 -15.26
CA SER A 137 -13.77 0.87 -16.39
C SER A 137 -15.21 0.50 -15.99
N ASP A 138 -15.39 0.01 -14.77
CA ASP A 138 -16.69 -0.47 -14.28
C ASP A 138 -17.44 0.59 -13.46
N LEU A 139 -16.80 1.74 -13.26
CA LEU A 139 -17.39 2.88 -12.57
C LEU A 139 -18.43 3.57 -13.45
N ASP A 140 -19.43 4.18 -12.81
CA ASP A 140 -20.30 5.11 -13.49
C ASP A 140 -19.49 6.29 -14.08
N SER A 141 -20.05 6.90 -15.12
CA SER A 141 -19.36 7.95 -15.88
C SER A 141 -19.07 9.21 -15.04
N GLU A 142 -19.86 9.47 -14.01
CA GLU A 142 -19.68 10.64 -13.13
C GLU A 142 -18.49 10.41 -12.20
N THR A 143 -18.44 9.28 -11.52
CA THR A 143 -17.34 8.89 -10.63
C THR A 143 -16.02 8.78 -11.41
N TYR A 144 -16.05 8.14 -12.59
CA TYR A 144 -14.87 8.03 -13.44
C TYR A 144 -14.34 9.41 -13.88
N THR A 145 -15.25 10.31 -14.25
CA THR A 145 -14.89 11.69 -14.61
C THR A 145 -14.33 12.45 -13.41
N ALA A 146 -14.95 12.32 -12.23
CA ALA A 146 -14.47 12.97 -11.02
C ALA A 146 -13.05 12.56 -10.65
N ILE A 147 -12.70 11.25 -10.74
CA ILE A 147 -11.34 10.76 -10.48
C ILE A 147 -10.33 11.38 -11.47
N LYS A 148 -10.71 11.52 -12.73
CA LYS A 148 -9.84 12.04 -13.80
C LYS A 148 -9.75 13.57 -13.85
N THR A 149 -10.62 14.26 -13.15
CA THR A 149 -10.67 15.73 -13.18
C THR A 149 -10.07 16.30 -11.91
N SER A 150 -8.99 17.05 -12.04
CA SER A 150 -8.34 17.70 -10.90
C SER A 150 -7.75 19.06 -11.28
N SER A 151 -7.41 19.86 -10.26
CA SER A 151 -6.68 21.11 -10.42
C SER A 151 -5.29 20.93 -11.06
N LEU A 152 -4.77 19.71 -11.07
CA LEU A 152 -3.47 19.36 -11.64
C LEU A 152 -3.54 18.98 -13.13
N ASN A 153 -4.75 18.84 -13.70
CA ASN A 153 -4.89 18.51 -15.12
C ASN A 153 -4.26 19.57 -16.01
N GLY A 154 -3.42 19.13 -16.92
CA GLY A 154 -2.66 20.01 -17.83
C GLY A 154 -1.42 20.65 -17.21
N THR A 155 -1.04 20.23 -15.99
CA THR A 155 0.25 20.58 -15.40
C THR A 155 1.25 19.43 -15.55
N ASP A 156 2.52 19.75 -15.64
CA ASP A 156 3.56 18.72 -15.67
C ASP A 156 3.59 17.96 -14.35
N CYS A 157 3.72 16.64 -14.41
CA CYS A 157 3.91 15.82 -13.23
C CYS A 157 5.25 16.17 -12.56
N PRO A 158 5.27 16.58 -11.28
CA PRO A 158 6.51 16.91 -10.58
C PRO A 158 7.51 15.75 -10.57
N SER A 159 8.81 16.06 -10.67
CA SER A 159 9.87 15.03 -10.73
C SER A 159 9.95 14.15 -9.49
N ASP A 160 9.62 14.68 -8.33
CA ASP A 160 9.57 13.92 -7.07
C ASP A 160 8.41 12.92 -7.05
N VAL A 161 7.26 13.27 -7.63
CA VAL A 161 6.13 12.35 -7.80
C VAL A 161 6.48 11.21 -8.75
N ARG A 162 7.14 11.51 -9.89
CA ARG A 162 7.64 10.46 -10.80
C ARG A 162 8.66 9.56 -10.13
N THR A 163 9.61 10.13 -9.40
CA THR A 163 10.58 9.37 -8.61
C THR A 163 9.88 8.46 -7.59
N ALA A 164 8.90 8.98 -6.88
CA ALA A 164 8.12 8.21 -5.91
C ALA A 164 7.33 7.06 -6.60
N ALA A 165 6.80 7.29 -7.80
CA ALA A 165 6.09 6.26 -8.56
C ALA A 165 7.03 5.10 -8.95
N VAL A 166 8.23 5.39 -9.46
CA VAL A 166 9.25 4.37 -9.79
C VAL A 166 9.71 3.64 -8.54
N ASN A 167 9.95 4.35 -7.45
CA ASN A 167 10.33 3.76 -6.18
C ASN A 167 9.23 2.83 -5.65
N HIS A 168 7.97 3.25 -5.76
CA HIS A 168 6.82 2.45 -5.38
C HIS A 168 6.66 1.20 -6.27
N LEU A 169 6.86 1.31 -7.57
CA LEU A 169 6.91 0.16 -8.47
C LEU A 169 7.94 -0.87 -8.00
N CYS A 170 9.17 -0.41 -7.71
CA CYS A 170 10.23 -1.29 -7.21
C CYS A 170 9.86 -1.94 -5.87
N PHE A 171 9.28 -1.17 -4.94
CA PHE A 171 8.77 -1.69 -3.66
C PHE A 171 7.71 -2.78 -3.87
N ALA A 172 6.70 -2.49 -4.69
CA ALA A 172 5.62 -3.43 -4.94
C ALA A 172 6.13 -4.74 -5.60
N MET A 173 7.01 -4.62 -6.58
CA MET A 173 7.58 -5.77 -7.27
C MET A 173 8.53 -6.56 -6.39
N ASP A 174 9.31 -5.91 -5.52
CA ASP A 174 10.22 -6.62 -4.61
C ASP A 174 9.50 -7.42 -3.53
N HIS A 175 8.33 -6.97 -3.09
CA HIS A 175 7.60 -7.60 -1.99
C HIS A 175 6.42 -8.47 -2.44
N PHE A 176 5.82 -8.20 -3.60
CA PHE A 176 4.56 -8.83 -4.01
C PHE A 176 4.62 -9.54 -5.36
N TYR A 177 5.74 -9.52 -6.07
CA TYR A 177 5.90 -10.28 -7.30
C TYR A 177 6.20 -11.75 -6.99
N GLY A 178 5.19 -12.60 -7.11
CA GLY A 178 5.26 -14.01 -6.71
C GLY A 178 6.29 -14.87 -7.45
N LEU A 179 6.84 -14.42 -8.60
CA LEU A 179 7.88 -15.13 -9.34
C LEU A 179 9.29 -14.61 -9.05
N LYS A 180 9.45 -13.66 -8.13
CA LYS A 180 10.74 -13.02 -7.83
C LYS A 180 11.83 -14.04 -7.50
N GLU A 181 11.55 -14.95 -6.57
CA GLU A 181 12.48 -15.99 -6.16
C GLU A 181 12.78 -16.98 -7.30
N TYR A 182 11.73 -17.42 -8.01
CA TYR A 182 11.90 -18.32 -9.16
C TYR A 182 12.78 -17.71 -10.26
N LYS A 183 12.69 -16.40 -10.46
CA LYS A 183 13.51 -15.65 -11.42
C LYS A 183 14.87 -15.24 -10.88
N ASN A 184 15.19 -15.55 -9.62
CA ASN A 184 16.42 -15.13 -8.93
C ASN A 184 16.63 -13.61 -8.94
N ILE A 185 15.55 -12.83 -8.81
CA ILE A 185 15.60 -11.37 -8.76
C ILE A 185 15.86 -10.95 -7.32
N SER A 186 17.02 -10.38 -7.04
CA SER A 186 17.36 -9.86 -5.71
C SER A 186 16.71 -8.49 -5.46
N SER A 187 16.67 -7.63 -6.48
CA SER A 187 16.05 -6.30 -6.45
C SER A 187 15.50 -5.96 -7.82
N PHE A 188 14.26 -5.50 -7.86
CA PHE A 188 13.63 -5.08 -9.12
C PHE A 188 14.31 -3.86 -9.72
N ARG A 189 14.72 -2.90 -8.86
CA ARG A 189 15.46 -1.73 -9.33
C ARG A 189 16.74 -2.09 -10.09
N ALA A 190 17.42 -3.15 -9.66
CA ALA A 190 18.62 -3.63 -10.34
C ALA A 190 18.35 -4.29 -11.71
N GLN A 191 17.09 -4.61 -12.01
CA GLN A 191 16.67 -5.15 -13.31
C GLN A 191 16.32 -4.05 -14.31
N LEU A 192 16.05 -2.82 -13.84
CA LEU A 192 15.72 -1.70 -14.72
C LEU A 192 17.00 -1.21 -15.44
N SER A 193 17.01 -1.26 -16.76
CA SER A 193 18.08 -0.62 -17.54
C SER A 193 18.00 0.91 -17.42
N ALA A 194 19.08 1.60 -17.77
CA ALA A 194 19.09 3.06 -17.75
C ALA A 194 18.04 3.65 -18.71
N ASP A 195 17.82 3.00 -19.86
CA ASP A 195 16.83 3.44 -20.84
C ASP A 195 15.41 3.29 -20.29
N VAL A 196 15.05 2.10 -19.78
CA VAL A 196 13.73 1.86 -19.14
C VAL A 196 13.50 2.82 -17.97
N LEU A 197 14.54 3.12 -17.20
CA LEU A 197 14.41 4.08 -16.08
C LEU A 197 14.18 5.51 -16.60
N ALA A 198 14.83 5.89 -17.71
CA ALA A 198 14.62 7.19 -18.34
C ALA A 198 13.18 7.33 -18.85
N ASP A 199 12.66 6.30 -19.54
CA ASP A 199 11.28 6.26 -20.04
C ASP A 199 10.28 6.38 -18.89
N LEU A 200 10.45 5.60 -17.82
CA LEU A 200 9.60 5.67 -16.60
C LEU A 200 9.64 7.03 -15.89
N MET A 201 10.69 7.81 -16.11
CA MET A 201 10.86 9.15 -15.55
C MET A 201 10.50 10.26 -16.54
N SER A 202 10.18 9.92 -17.78
CA SER A 202 9.82 10.88 -18.82
C SER A 202 8.53 11.63 -18.50
N VAL A 203 8.39 12.82 -19.07
CA VAL A 203 7.14 13.58 -19.11
C VAL A 203 6.43 13.43 -20.45
N ASP A 204 7.09 12.79 -21.42
CA ASP A 204 6.52 12.53 -22.73
C ASP A 204 5.55 11.34 -22.61
N PRO A 205 4.27 11.51 -22.97
CA PRO A 205 3.31 10.41 -22.92
C PRO A 205 3.55 9.33 -23.96
N ASP A 206 4.42 9.56 -24.93
CA ASP A 206 4.76 8.63 -26.01
C ASP A 206 6.02 7.79 -25.69
N ASP A 207 6.69 8.04 -24.53
CA ASP A 207 7.83 7.25 -24.02
C ASP A 207 7.37 6.02 -23.15
#